data_6cb9e4f56c7af461af00d0218981adff
#
_entry.id   6cb9e4f56c7af461af00d0218981adff
#
_cell.length_a   1.000
_cell.length_b   1.000
_cell.length_c   1.000
_cell.angle_alpha   90.00
_cell.angle_beta   90.00
_cell.angle_gamma   90.00
#
_symmetry.space_group_name_H-M   'P 1'
#
loop_
_entity.id
_entity.type
_entity.pdbx_description
1 polymer ?
#
loop_
_entity_poly.entity_id
_entity_poly.type
_entity_poly.pdbx_seq_one_letter_code
_entity_poly.pdbx_strand_id
1 'polypeptide(L)'
;MAENPNSRSVITSVSSPYQEFGNSSSGTPWYEQESVLSLSEYLIFVEVILGLLVWSLIASTEHVSFSPFGWVMFVTVFYWLLTLFLLIIKLASGQIRQVPWTTVVLIFNCTAALLYMSAAITEATLVNKGVRGHHDFNCWAASTFFAFLVSLSYVGSAFFSYKSWHRGDE
;
A
#
# COMPACT_ATOMS: atom_id res chain seq x y z
N MET A 1 77.54 -14.08 2.13
CA MET A 1 76.23 -14.73 2.51
C MET A 1 75.24 -13.65 2.86
N ALA A 2 74.42 -13.30 1.96
CA ALA A 2 73.37 -12.32 2.21
C ALA A 2 72.07 -13.08 2.53
N GLU A 3 71.67 -13.06 3.74
CA GLU A 3 70.35 -13.48 4.14
C GLU A 3 69.34 -12.53 3.54
N ASN A 4 68.39 -13.07 2.85
CA ASN A 4 67.28 -12.34 2.28
C ASN A 4 66.14 -12.19 3.31
N PRO A 5 65.91 -10.99 3.90
CA PRO A 5 64.90 -10.80 4.91
C PRO A 5 63.55 -10.40 4.29
N ASN A 6 63.13 -11.04 3.23
CA ASN A 6 61.86 -10.67 2.59
C ASN A 6 60.87 -11.84 2.56
N SER A 7 60.69 -12.47 3.72
CA SER A 7 59.48 -13.21 3.96
C SER A 7 58.38 -12.21 4.40
N ARG A 8 57.82 -11.47 3.45
CA ARG A 8 56.57 -10.82 3.64
C ARG A 8 55.52 -11.91 3.86
N SER A 9 55.19 -12.13 5.10
CA SER A 9 53.98 -12.81 5.44
C SER A 9 52.85 -11.95 4.86
N VAL A 10 52.34 -12.34 3.70
CA VAL A 10 51.06 -11.79 3.19
C VAL A 10 50.01 -12.30 4.17
N ILE A 11 49.70 -11.46 5.14
CA ILE A 11 48.52 -11.65 5.94
C ILE A 11 47.38 -11.35 4.98
N THR A 12 46.92 -12.36 4.29
CA THR A 12 45.60 -12.31 3.68
C THR A 12 44.62 -12.20 4.85
N SER A 13 44.24 -10.96 5.15
CA SER A 13 43.07 -10.73 5.98
C SER A 13 41.90 -11.32 5.22
N VAL A 14 41.60 -12.57 5.52
CA VAL A 14 40.31 -13.14 5.14
C VAL A 14 39.31 -12.33 5.94
N SER A 15 38.76 -11.30 5.32
CA SER A 15 37.63 -10.61 5.87
C SER A 15 36.50 -11.63 6.00
N SER A 16 36.35 -12.11 7.23
CA SER A 16 35.22 -12.97 7.56
C SER A 16 33.94 -12.25 7.19
N PRO A 17 33.06 -12.84 6.38
CA PRO A 17 31.76 -12.21 6.02
C PRO A 17 30.91 -11.92 7.26
N TYR A 18 31.32 -12.37 8.43
CA TYR A 18 30.58 -12.12 9.68
C TYR A 18 31.01 -10.84 10.41
N GLN A 19 32.04 -10.15 9.97
CA GLN A 19 32.55 -8.96 10.67
C GLN A 19 31.87 -7.65 10.23
N GLU A 20 31.08 -7.70 9.16
CA GLU A 20 30.37 -6.55 8.64
C GLU A 20 29.04 -6.29 9.38
N PHE A 21 28.59 -7.25 10.20
CA PHE A 21 27.36 -7.11 10.99
C PHE A 21 27.50 -6.28 12.27
N GLY A 22 28.73 -5.94 12.67
CA GLY A 22 28.98 -5.29 13.97
C GLY A 22 28.86 -3.77 13.98
N ASN A 23 28.73 -3.12 12.82
CA ASN A 23 28.88 -1.66 12.73
C ASN A 23 27.69 -0.90 12.14
N SER A 24 26.56 -1.56 11.91
CA SER A 24 25.34 -0.88 11.54
C SER A 24 24.46 -0.64 12.78
N SER A 25 24.93 0.25 13.64
CA SER A 25 24.24 0.61 14.88
C SER A 25 23.02 1.52 14.69
N SER A 26 22.52 1.73 13.47
CA SER A 26 21.34 2.54 13.21
C SER A 26 20.45 2.03 12.08
N GLY A 27 20.73 0.88 11.51
CA GLY A 27 19.88 0.26 10.51
C GLY A 27 18.85 -0.67 11.16
N THR A 28 17.58 -0.50 10.80
CA THR A 28 16.58 -1.53 11.08
C THR A 28 17.08 -2.86 10.53
N PRO A 29 16.93 -3.96 11.29
CA PRO A 29 17.39 -5.28 10.83
C PRO A 29 16.75 -5.63 9.48
N TRP A 30 17.53 -6.25 8.59
CA TRP A 30 17.09 -6.64 7.25
C TRP A 30 15.78 -7.45 7.23
N TYR A 31 15.55 -8.28 8.25
CA TYR A 31 14.31 -9.05 8.38
C TYR A 31 13.09 -8.15 8.63
N GLU A 32 13.26 -7.03 9.33
CA GLU A 32 12.20 -6.07 9.55
C GLU A 32 11.85 -5.31 8.24
N GLN A 33 12.85 -4.99 7.45
CA GLN A 33 12.65 -4.37 6.13
C GLN A 33 11.94 -5.31 5.16
N GLU A 34 12.31 -6.58 5.14
CA GLU A 34 11.65 -7.59 4.31
C GLU A 34 10.20 -7.80 4.74
N SER A 35 9.94 -7.84 6.04
CA SER A 35 8.57 -7.95 6.57
C SER A 35 7.70 -6.76 6.19
N VAL A 36 8.23 -5.54 6.25
CA VAL A 36 7.50 -4.32 5.86
C VAL A 36 7.17 -4.31 4.38
N LEU A 37 8.10 -4.71 3.52
CA LEU A 37 7.88 -4.83 2.08
C LEU A 37 6.81 -5.87 1.77
N SER A 38 6.88 -7.03 2.41
CA SER A 38 5.89 -8.10 2.27
C SER A 38 4.50 -7.66 2.72
N LEU A 39 4.37 -6.99 3.85
CA LEU A 39 3.10 -6.43 4.33
C LEU A 39 2.52 -5.39 3.36
N SER A 40 3.37 -4.53 2.81
CA SER A 40 2.96 -3.55 1.80
C SER A 40 2.38 -4.21 0.55
N GLU A 41 2.96 -5.32 0.12
CA GLU A 41 2.45 -6.09 -1.03
C GLU A 41 1.09 -6.71 -0.72
N TYR A 42 0.93 -7.32 0.45
CA TYR A 42 -0.36 -7.87 0.88
C TYR A 42 -1.45 -6.82 0.96
N LEU A 43 -1.13 -5.61 1.42
CA LEU A 43 -2.10 -4.52 1.50
C LEU A 43 -2.64 -4.14 0.11
N ILE A 44 -1.81 -4.12 -0.93
CA ILE A 44 -2.27 -3.84 -2.30
C ILE A 44 -3.28 -4.90 -2.77
N PHE A 45 -3.04 -6.17 -2.51
CA PHE A 45 -4.00 -7.24 -2.82
C PHE A 45 -5.29 -7.09 -2.05
N VAL A 46 -5.22 -6.76 -0.77
CA VAL A 46 -6.39 -6.49 0.07
C VAL A 46 -7.20 -5.31 -0.48
N GLU A 47 -6.54 -4.23 -0.87
CA GLU A 47 -7.16 -3.05 -1.47
C GLU A 47 -7.90 -3.39 -2.77
N VAL A 48 -7.31 -4.21 -3.63
CA VAL A 48 -7.94 -4.65 -4.88
C VAL A 48 -9.18 -5.50 -4.59
N ILE A 49 -9.09 -6.46 -3.69
CA ILE A 49 -10.21 -7.37 -3.36
C ILE A 49 -11.35 -6.60 -2.68
N LEU A 50 -11.03 -5.81 -1.66
CA LEU A 50 -12.02 -5.03 -0.93
C LEU A 50 -12.65 -3.94 -1.82
N GLY A 51 -11.86 -3.27 -2.64
CA GLY A 51 -12.36 -2.29 -3.60
C GLY A 51 -13.33 -2.91 -4.61
N LEU A 52 -13.04 -4.12 -5.09
CA LEU A 52 -13.96 -4.87 -5.95
C LEU A 52 -15.28 -5.16 -5.23
N LEU A 53 -15.23 -5.59 -3.98
CA LEU A 53 -16.43 -5.83 -3.17
C LEU A 53 -17.26 -4.56 -3.01
N VAL A 54 -16.64 -3.44 -2.70
CA VAL A 54 -17.32 -2.15 -2.50
C VAL A 54 -18.11 -1.75 -3.75
N TRP A 55 -17.44 -1.60 -4.90
CA TRP A 55 -18.13 -1.13 -6.08
C TRP A 55 -19.11 -2.16 -6.66
N SER A 56 -18.85 -3.45 -6.51
CA SER A 56 -19.78 -4.49 -6.97
C SER A 56 -21.06 -4.54 -6.14
N LEU A 57 -20.97 -4.33 -4.82
CA LEU A 57 -22.13 -4.23 -3.96
C LEU A 57 -22.99 -3.01 -4.31
N ILE A 58 -22.37 -1.85 -4.54
CA ILE A 58 -23.08 -0.65 -4.98
C ILE A 58 -23.73 -0.86 -6.34
N ALA A 59 -23.00 -1.46 -7.29
CA ALA A 59 -23.50 -1.72 -8.64
C ALA A 59 -24.68 -2.71 -8.67
N SER A 60 -24.79 -3.58 -7.66
CA SER A 60 -25.92 -4.51 -7.54
C SER A 60 -27.22 -3.86 -7.07
N THR A 61 -27.18 -2.61 -6.65
CA THR A 61 -28.33 -1.83 -6.16
C THR A 61 -28.77 -0.78 -7.14
N GLU A 62 -29.97 -0.20 -6.94
CA GLU A 62 -30.47 0.91 -7.76
C GLU A 62 -29.82 2.26 -7.37
N HIS A 63 -28.49 2.31 -7.39
CA HIS A 63 -27.69 3.48 -7.02
C HIS A 63 -27.90 4.71 -7.92
N VAL A 64 -28.36 4.51 -9.14
CA VAL A 64 -28.58 5.58 -10.13
C VAL A 64 -29.63 6.59 -9.68
N SER A 65 -30.55 6.16 -8.82
CA SER A 65 -31.60 7.03 -8.28
C SER A 65 -31.12 8.08 -7.28
N PHE A 66 -29.90 7.93 -6.77
CA PHE A 66 -29.32 8.82 -5.76
C PHE A 66 -28.02 9.45 -6.27
N SER A 67 -28.04 10.77 -6.52
CA SER A 67 -26.89 11.52 -7.02
C SER A 67 -25.58 11.33 -6.20
N PRO A 68 -25.59 11.28 -4.85
CA PRO A 68 -24.37 11.07 -4.06
C PRO A 68 -23.71 9.72 -4.28
N PHE A 69 -24.45 8.67 -4.65
CA PHE A 69 -23.87 7.38 -5.01
C PHE A 69 -23.05 7.41 -6.29
N GLY A 70 -23.35 8.35 -7.19
CA GLY A 70 -22.50 8.58 -8.37
C GLY A 70 -21.07 8.98 -7.99
N TRP A 71 -20.92 9.83 -6.98
CA TRP A 71 -19.61 10.20 -6.44
C TRP A 71 -18.89 9.01 -5.83
N VAL A 72 -19.56 8.26 -4.97
CA VAL A 72 -19.01 7.07 -4.31
C VAL A 72 -18.56 6.06 -5.35
N MET A 73 -19.40 5.77 -6.35
CA MET A 73 -19.09 4.84 -7.44
C MET A 73 -17.89 5.30 -8.25
N PHE A 74 -17.83 6.58 -8.58
CA PHE A 74 -16.69 7.17 -9.30
C PHE A 74 -15.39 6.99 -8.51
N VAL A 75 -15.36 7.36 -7.23
CA VAL A 75 -14.18 7.26 -6.38
C VAL A 75 -13.72 5.80 -6.25
N THR A 76 -14.64 4.89 -5.96
CA THR A 76 -14.31 3.48 -5.72
C THR A 76 -13.77 2.80 -6.97
N VAL A 77 -14.41 2.98 -8.11
CA VAL A 77 -13.97 2.39 -9.40
C VAL A 77 -12.66 3.03 -9.87
N PHE A 78 -12.54 4.34 -9.78
CA PHE A 78 -11.35 5.07 -10.20
C PHE A 78 -10.10 4.61 -9.44
N TYR A 79 -10.16 4.61 -8.11
CA TYR A 79 -9.02 4.17 -7.29
C TYR A 79 -8.77 2.67 -7.39
N TRP A 80 -9.81 1.86 -7.57
CA TRP A 80 -9.66 0.43 -7.82
C TRP A 80 -8.87 0.17 -9.11
N LEU A 81 -9.22 0.86 -10.21
CA LEU A 81 -8.49 0.76 -11.48
C LEU A 81 -7.04 1.24 -11.34
N LEU A 82 -6.80 2.35 -10.64
CA LEU A 82 -5.45 2.86 -10.38
C LEU A 82 -4.63 1.89 -9.53
N THR A 83 -5.24 1.27 -8.51
CA THR A 83 -4.57 0.28 -7.67
C THR A 83 -4.21 -0.97 -8.48
N LEU A 84 -5.11 -1.46 -9.34
CA LEU A 84 -4.81 -2.53 -10.30
C LEU A 84 -3.64 -2.16 -11.21
N PHE A 85 -3.64 -0.96 -11.76
CA PHE A 85 -2.58 -0.47 -12.63
C PHE A 85 -1.23 -0.43 -11.91
N LEU A 86 -1.20 0.08 -10.68
CA LEU A 86 -0.01 0.07 -9.84
C LEU A 86 0.48 -1.36 -9.55
N LEU A 87 -0.44 -2.26 -9.25
CA LEU A 87 -0.12 -3.67 -9.00
C LEU A 87 0.49 -4.32 -10.25
N ILE A 88 -0.08 -4.08 -11.43
CA ILE A 88 0.42 -4.62 -12.71
C ILE A 88 1.83 -4.07 -13.00
N ILE A 89 2.06 -2.78 -12.82
CA ILE A 89 3.37 -2.16 -13.00
C ILE A 89 4.38 -2.78 -12.04
N LYS A 90 4.03 -2.94 -10.79
CA LYS A 90 4.90 -3.51 -9.76
C LYS A 90 5.28 -4.96 -10.08
N LEU A 91 4.34 -5.76 -10.56
CA LEU A 91 4.58 -7.16 -10.94
C LEU A 91 5.36 -7.29 -12.27
N ALA A 92 5.13 -6.38 -13.23
CA ALA A 92 5.69 -6.50 -14.57
C ALA A 92 7.12 -5.96 -14.70
N SER A 93 7.45 -4.85 -14.02
CA SER A 93 8.70 -4.12 -14.27
C SER A 93 9.54 -3.85 -13.04
N GLY A 94 9.10 -4.28 -11.87
CA GLY A 94 9.78 -3.94 -10.62
C GLY A 94 9.78 -2.44 -10.38
N GLN A 95 10.87 -1.90 -9.89
CA GLN A 95 10.99 -0.46 -9.64
C GLN A 95 11.42 0.29 -10.90
N ILE A 96 10.62 1.28 -11.29
CA ILE A 96 11.03 2.25 -12.32
C ILE A 96 12.00 3.24 -11.65
N ARG A 97 13.27 3.16 -11.99
CA ARG A 97 14.34 3.94 -11.36
C ARG A 97 14.28 5.45 -11.65
N GLN A 98 13.56 5.87 -12.68
CA GLN A 98 13.54 7.26 -13.15
C GLN A 98 12.51 8.14 -12.43
N VAL A 99 11.58 7.54 -11.70
CA VAL A 99 10.53 8.26 -10.97
C VAL A 99 10.70 7.97 -9.49
N PRO A 100 10.51 8.96 -8.59
CA PRO A 100 10.49 8.71 -7.15
C PRO A 100 9.23 7.90 -6.81
N TRP A 101 9.32 6.59 -7.05
CA TRP A 101 8.21 5.64 -6.93
C TRP A 101 7.56 5.70 -5.55
N THR A 102 8.39 5.75 -4.51
CA THR A 102 7.92 5.83 -3.13
C THR A 102 7.09 7.07 -2.87
N THR A 103 7.51 8.22 -3.40
CA THR A 103 6.76 9.49 -3.29
C THR A 103 5.43 9.42 -4.01
N VAL A 104 5.41 8.88 -5.23
CA VAL A 104 4.18 8.71 -6.01
C VAL A 104 3.19 7.80 -5.28
N VAL A 105 3.64 6.65 -4.79
CA VAL A 105 2.81 5.71 -4.04
C VAL A 105 2.30 6.32 -2.73
N LEU A 106 3.13 7.09 -2.03
CA LEU A 106 2.74 7.79 -0.81
C LEU A 106 1.61 8.80 -1.07
N ILE A 107 1.76 9.66 -2.07
CA ILE A 107 0.73 10.65 -2.45
C ILE A 107 -0.55 9.94 -2.89
N PHE A 108 -0.43 8.90 -3.70
CA PHE A 108 -1.56 8.09 -4.15
C PHE A 108 -2.34 7.51 -2.96
N ASN A 109 -1.66 6.85 -2.04
CA ASN A 109 -2.29 6.23 -0.88
C ASN A 109 -2.94 7.25 0.06
N CYS A 110 -2.31 8.41 0.26
CA CYS A 110 -2.89 9.50 1.07
C CYS A 110 -4.18 10.04 0.43
N THR A 111 -4.17 10.33 -0.87
CA THR A 111 -5.36 10.82 -1.57
C THR A 111 -6.47 9.77 -1.63
N ALA A 112 -6.12 8.51 -1.87
CA ALA A 112 -7.04 7.39 -1.86
C ALA A 112 -7.72 7.23 -0.49
N ALA A 113 -6.96 7.27 0.59
CA ALA A 113 -7.48 7.17 1.95
C ALA A 113 -8.49 8.28 2.26
N LEU A 114 -8.18 9.52 1.91
CA LEU A 114 -9.06 10.67 2.13
C LEU A 114 -10.35 10.57 1.31
N LEU A 115 -10.26 10.22 0.03
CA LEU A 115 -11.43 10.12 -0.86
C LEU A 115 -12.30 8.90 -0.51
N TYR A 116 -11.71 7.75 -0.19
CA TYR A 116 -12.47 6.59 0.31
C TYR A 116 -13.15 6.88 1.65
N MET A 117 -12.50 7.61 2.54
CA MET A 117 -13.11 8.03 3.79
C MET A 117 -14.32 8.93 3.54
N SER A 118 -14.21 9.90 2.63
CA SER A 118 -15.34 10.76 2.25
C SER A 118 -16.47 9.97 1.60
N ALA A 119 -16.15 9.01 0.75
CA ALA A 119 -17.12 8.12 0.13
C ALA A 119 -17.84 7.25 1.18
N ALA A 120 -17.09 6.65 2.11
CA ALA A 120 -17.65 5.84 3.19
C ALA A 120 -18.59 6.63 4.11
N ILE A 121 -18.24 7.87 4.45
CA ILE A 121 -19.11 8.75 5.24
C ILE A 121 -20.37 9.10 4.44
N THR A 122 -20.25 9.39 3.15
CA THR A 122 -21.40 9.66 2.28
C THR A 122 -22.34 8.47 2.23
N GLU A 123 -21.83 7.25 2.02
CA GLU A 123 -22.63 6.03 2.07
C GLU A 123 -23.32 5.85 3.42
N ALA A 124 -22.60 6.00 4.52
CA ALA A 124 -23.14 5.84 5.87
C ALA A 124 -24.31 6.79 6.13
N THR A 125 -24.24 8.03 5.64
CA THR A 125 -25.35 8.99 5.77
C THR A 125 -26.56 8.62 4.93
N LEU A 126 -26.32 8.03 3.74
CA LEU A 126 -27.38 7.61 2.83
C LEU A 126 -28.09 6.35 3.30
N VAL A 127 -27.37 5.40 3.90
CA VAL A 127 -27.94 4.21 4.51
C VAL A 127 -29.02 4.58 5.57
N ASN A 128 -28.77 5.64 6.33
CA ASN A 128 -29.72 6.10 7.35
C ASN A 128 -30.94 6.84 6.77
N LYS A 129 -30.85 7.43 5.60
CA LYS A 129 -31.85 8.36 5.07
C LYS A 129 -32.80 7.78 4.01
N GLY A 130 -32.42 6.72 3.31
CA GLY A 130 -33.06 6.41 2.05
C GLY A 130 -33.47 5.00 1.75
N VAL A 131 -33.44 4.09 2.70
CA VAL A 131 -33.58 2.68 2.38
C VAL A 131 -35.03 2.24 2.25
N ARG A 132 -35.42 1.89 1.03
CA ARG A 132 -36.67 1.19 0.72
C ARG A 132 -36.33 -0.25 0.30
N GLY A 133 -36.18 -1.15 1.26
CA GLY A 133 -35.98 -2.56 1.00
C GLY A 133 -34.80 -3.18 1.76
N HIS A 134 -34.99 -4.39 2.22
CA HIS A 134 -33.96 -5.10 3.00
C HIS A 134 -32.72 -5.46 2.19
N HIS A 135 -32.86 -5.75 0.90
CA HIS A 135 -31.74 -6.10 0.06
C HIS A 135 -30.77 -4.94 -0.14
N ASP A 136 -31.29 -3.77 -0.51
CA ASP A 136 -30.48 -2.58 -0.76
C ASP A 136 -29.81 -2.10 0.54
N PHE A 137 -30.55 -2.15 1.66
CA PHE A 137 -29.99 -1.84 2.96
C PHE A 137 -28.77 -2.71 3.28
N ASN A 138 -28.90 -4.01 3.13
CA ASN A 138 -27.79 -4.93 3.44
C ASN A 138 -26.60 -4.72 2.52
N CYS A 139 -26.82 -4.49 1.23
CA CYS A 139 -25.75 -4.20 0.27
C CYS A 139 -25.04 -2.89 0.59
N TRP A 140 -25.78 -1.84 0.89
CA TRP A 140 -25.21 -0.52 1.23
C TRP A 140 -24.47 -0.54 2.57
N ALA A 141 -25.03 -1.20 3.58
CA ALA A 141 -24.38 -1.37 4.88
C ALA A 141 -23.08 -2.17 4.76
N ALA A 142 -23.09 -3.27 4.00
CA ALA A 142 -21.91 -4.06 3.72
C ALA A 142 -20.86 -3.27 2.92
N SER A 143 -21.29 -2.54 1.89
CA SER A 143 -20.42 -1.69 1.10
C SER A 143 -19.75 -0.60 1.95
N THR A 144 -20.53 0.06 2.80
CA THR A 144 -20.01 1.07 3.75
C THR A 144 -18.95 0.47 4.68
N PHE A 145 -19.22 -0.71 5.23
CA PHE A 145 -18.27 -1.41 6.09
C PHE A 145 -16.96 -1.72 5.33
N PHE A 146 -17.06 -2.28 4.14
CA PHE A 146 -15.88 -2.57 3.31
C PHE A 146 -15.17 -1.29 2.86
N ALA A 147 -15.89 -0.20 2.57
CA ALA A 147 -15.29 1.09 2.24
C ALA A 147 -14.42 1.65 3.38
N PHE A 148 -14.88 1.51 4.63
CA PHE A 148 -14.04 1.86 5.78
C PHE A 148 -12.81 0.97 5.89
N LEU A 149 -12.93 -0.33 5.66
CA LEU A 149 -11.78 -1.25 5.64
C LEU A 149 -10.77 -0.87 4.55
N VAL A 150 -11.24 -0.54 3.35
CA VAL A 150 -10.38 -0.08 2.24
C VAL A 150 -9.66 1.21 2.62
N SER A 151 -10.37 2.17 3.20
CA SER A 151 -9.78 3.43 3.68
C SER A 151 -8.67 3.17 4.71
N LEU A 152 -8.90 2.28 5.68
CA LEU A 152 -7.89 1.89 6.66
C LEU A 152 -6.69 1.19 6.00
N SER A 153 -6.92 0.35 4.98
CA SER A 153 -5.84 -0.29 4.22
C SER A 153 -4.97 0.76 3.52
N TYR A 154 -5.56 1.76 2.88
CA TYR A 154 -4.82 2.86 2.26
C TYR A 154 -4.06 3.70 3.28
N VAL A 155 -4.60 3.93 4.47
CA VAL A 155 -3.88 4.60 5.57
C VAL A 155 -2.67 3.77 5.98
N GLY A 156 -2.83 2.46 6.13
CA GLY A 156 -1.72 1.54 6.43
C GLY A 156 -0.64 1.57 5.33
N SER A 157 -1.05 1.50 4.07
CA SER A 157 -0.14 1.60 2.92
C SER A 157 0.59 2.95 2.88
N ALA A 158 -0.11 4.05 3.16
CA ALA A 158 0.49 5.39 3.27
C ALA A 158 1.52 5.47 4.39
N PHE A 159 1.22 4.87 5.53
CA PHE A 159 2.15 4.82 6.67
C PHE A 159 3.44 4.06 6.31
N PHE A 160 3.32 2.89 5.68
CA PHE A 160 4.48 2.12 5.25
C PHE A 160 5.28 2.85 4.16
N SER A 161 4.61 3.50 3.22
CA SER A 161 5.26 4.31 2.18
C SER A 161 5.98 5.50 2.77
N TYR A 162 5.40 6.18 3.76
CA TYR A 162 6.03 7.27 4.48
C TYR A 162 7.28 6.80 5.23
N LYS A 163 7.18 5.68 5.93
CA LYS A 163 8.32 5.09 6.64
C LYS A 163 9.46 4.72 5.68
N SER A 164 9.12 4.18 4.52
CA SER A 164 10.08 3.86 3.46
C SER A 164 10.71 5.11 2.86
N TRP A 165 9.91 6.15 2.61
CA TRP A 165 10.40 7.43 2.09
C TRP A 165 11.38 8.11 3.06
N HIS A 166 11.05 8.14 4.33
CA HIS A 166 11.89 8.75 5.36
C HIS A 166 13.23 8.04 5.53
N ARG A 167 13.27 6.74 5.30
CA ARG A 167 14.54 5.98 5.30
C ARG A 167 15.42 6.25 4.08
N GLY A 168 14.82 6.56 2.94
CA GLY A 168 15.55 6.83 1.70
C GLY A 168 16.29 8.17 1.70
N ASP A 169 15.94 9.08 2.60
CA ASP A 169 16.58 10.39 2.75
C ASP A 169 17.77 10.37 3.74
N GLU A 170 18.00 9.24 4.38
CA GLU A 170 19.17 9.03 5.24
C GLU A 170 20.25 8.23 4.48
#